data_4c68f107a5f1dd6acefa4be959fdaee5
#
_entry.id   4c68f107a5f1dd6acefa4be959fdaee5
#
_cell.length_a   1.000
_cell.length_b   1.000
_cell.length_c   1.000
_cell.angle_alpha   90.00
_cell.angle_beta   90.00
_cell.angle_gamma   90.00
#
_symmetry.space_group_name_H-M   'P 1'
#
loop_
_entity.id
_entity.type
_entity.pdbx_description
1 polymer ?
#
loop_
_entity_poly.entity_id
_entity_poly.type
_entity_poly.pdbx_seq_one_letter_code
_entity_poly.pdbx_strand_id
1 'polypeptide(L)'
;MEETTGLSKQQKKSMETKAKIFKAAKRILQRSGYETLSIKNICEEAGVSNGSFYHHFKTKDDLLSYYIEDQPSINPDLLDLPENAEDAKRTIIQVYLNYVSYCKELGVEFMAGYYDTKNQALNPVSRTERPYPIVTVQNYVEKAIKEGRIQMNVEIEAFTTDIRMIVIGSVFEWCLRNGEADFEGNMARSLGKYLDSTLD
;
A
#
# COMPACT_ATOMS: atom_id res chain seq x y z
N MET A 1 9.77 0.32 19.16
CA MET A 1 8.81 -0.27 20.14
C MET A 1 8.43 0.78 21.19
N GLU A 2 8.09 2.02 20.80
CA GLU A 2 7.92 3.18 21.72
C GLU A 2 6.80 4.16 21.35
N GLU A 3 5.72 3.75 20.67
CA GLU A 3 4.58 4.66 20.38
C GLU A 3 3.24 4.29 21.05
N THR A 4 3.23 3.44 22.07
CA THR A 4 1.97 3.05 22.72
C THR A 4 1.67 3.75 24.05
N THR A 5 2.45 4.76 24.44
CA THR A 5 2.38 5.35 25.78
C THR A 5 1.26 6.38 25.98
N GLY A 6 0.53 6.81 24.92
CA GLY A 6 -0.54 7.81 25.01
C GLY A 6 -1.98 7.33 24.78
N LEU A 7 -2.18 6.07 24.37
CA LEU A 7 -3.50 5.58 23.98
C LEU A 7 -4.35 5.15 25.19
N SER A 8 -5.64 5.55 25.21
CA SER A 8 -6.60 5.08 26.18
C SER A 8 -6.81 3.56 26.11
N LYS A 9 -7.29 2.93 27.19
CA LYS A 9 -7.64 1.49 27.18
C LYS A 9 -8.63 1.15 26.06
N GLN A 10 -9.54 2.04 25.74
CA GLN A 10 -10.54 1.84 24.68
C GLN A 10 -9.89 1.87 23.29
N GLN A 11 -8.95 2.79 23.06
CA GLN A 11 -8.19 2.85 21.80
C GLN A 11 -7.33 1.61 21.60
N LYS A 12 -6.62 1.15 22.64
CA LYS A 12 -5.84 -0.11 22.59
C LYS A 12 -6.72 -1.31 22.24
N LYS A 13 -7.87 -1.46 22.90
CA LYS A 13 -8.82 -2.53 22.61
C LYS A 13 -9.39 -2.45 21.18
N SER A 14 -9.64 -1.25 20.68
CA SER A 14 -10.07 -1.01 19.29
C SER A 14 -9.02 -1.50 18.29
N MET A 15 -7.74 -1.11 18.49
CA MET A 15 -6.63 -1.56 17.64
C MET A 15 -6.43 -3.08 17.68
N GLU A 16 -6.51 -3.69 18.87
CA GLU A 16 -6.43 -5.16 19.03
C GLU A 16 -7.56 -5.86 18.26
N THR A 17 -8.77 -5.30 18.30
CA THR A 17 -9.90 -5.87 17.58
C THR A 17 -9.71 -5.75 16.06
N LYS A 18 -9.28 -4.60 15.56
CA LYS A 18 -8.91 -4.42 14.15
C LYS A 18 -7.85 -5.44 13.71
N ALA A 19 -6.79 -5.60 14.51
CA ALA A 19 -5.72 -6.55 14.21
C ALA A 19 -6.21 -8.02 14.19
N LYS A 20 -7.14 -8.40 15.08
CA LYS A 20 -7.76 -9.74 15.06
C LYS A 20 -8.57 -9.99 13.80
N ILE A 21 -9.39 -9.01 13.41
CA ILE A 21 -10.21 -9.08 12.19
C ILE A 21 -9.31 -9.26 10.96
N PHE A 22 -8.24 -8.48 10.85
CA PHE A 22 -7.30 -8.59 9.74
C PHE A 22 -6.58 -9.94 9.68
N LYS A 23 -6.03 -10.39 10.81
CA LYS A 23 -5.36 -11.70 10.88
C LYS A 23 -6.29 -12.83 10.45
N ALA A 24 -7.57 -12.74 10.79
CA ALA A 24 -8.59 -13.70 10.37
C ALA A 24 -8.79 -13.64 8.85
N ALA A 25 -8.95 -12.45 8.27
CA ALA A 25 -9.09 -12.28 6.84
C ALA A 25 -7.87 -12.82 6.07
N LYS A 26 -6.64 -12.51 6.54
CA LYS A 26 -5.40 -13.04 5.95
C LYS A 26 -5.36 -14.57 5.96
N ARG A 27 -5.73 -15.21 7.09
CA ARG A 27 -5.79 -16.69 7.16
C ARG A 27 -6.81 -17.29 6.19
N ILE A 28 -8.00 -16.68 6.06
CA ILE A 28 -9.02 -17.13 5.12
C ILE A 28 -8.51 -17.01 3.68
N LEU A 29 -7.92 -15.89 3.31
CA LEU A 29 -7.35 -15.68 1.98
C LEU A 29 -6.29 -16.72 1.65
N GLN A 30 -5.33 -16.94 2.56
CA GLN A 30 -4.26 -17.93 2.37
C GLN A 30 -4.76 -19.36 2.25
N ARG A 31 -5.86 -19.72 2.94
CA ARG A 31 -6.40 -21.08 2.94
C ARG A 31 -7.36 -21.35 1.79
N SER A 32 -8.14 -20.36 1.39
CA SER A 32 -9.36 -20.59 0.58
C SER A 32 -9.62 -19.54 -0.50
N GLY A 33 -8.73 -18.56 -0.66
CA GLY A 33 -8.83 -17.51 -1.67
C GLY A 33 -9.89 -16.44 -1.42
N TYR A 34 -9.92 -15.44 -2.29
CA TYR A 34 -10.77 -14.24 -2.14
C TYR A 34 -12.27 -14.53 -2.21
N GLU A 35 -12.71 -15.49 -3.02
CA GLU A 35 -14.13 -15.81 -3.20
C GLU A 35 -14.78 -16.33 -1.91
N THR A 36 -14.00 -16.92 -1.00
CA THR A 36 -14.50 -17.38 0.30
C THR A 36 -14.49 -16.30 1.37
N LEU A 37 -13.86 -15.14 1.10
CA LEU A 37 -13.77 -14.05 2.04
C LEU A 37 -15.12 -13.35 2.18
N SER A 38 -15.80 -13.59 3.30
CA SER A 38 -17.05 -12.94 3.69
C SER A 38 -16.95 -12.37 5.09
N ILE A 39 -17.74 -11.32 5.39
CA ILE A 39 -17.77 -10.72 6.73
C ILE A 39 -18.13 -11.76 7.78
N LYS A 40 -19.06 -12.66 7.46
CA LYS A 40 -19.45 -13.77 8.35
C LYS A 40 -18.25 -14.66 8.69
N ASN A 41 -17.54 -15.15 7.68
CA ASN A 41 -16.38 -16.02 7.87
C ASN A 41 -15.25 -15.31 8.62
N ILE A 42 -15.03 -14.03 8.32
CA ILE A 42 -14.04 -13.20 9.03
C ILE A 42 -14.39 -13.08 10.52
N CYS A 43 -15.66 -12.79 10.84
CA CYS A 43 -16.11 -12.64 12.22
C CYS A 43 -16.01 -13.95 13.00
N GLU A 44 -16.42 -15.07 12.41
CA GLU A 44 -16.30 -16.40 12.98
C GLU A 44 -14.83 -16.76 13.27
N GLU A 45 -13.95 -16.57 12.30
CA GLU A 45 -12.51 -16.86 12.42
C GLU A 45 -11.81 -15.91 13.44
N ALA A 46 -12.25 -14.65 13.53
CA ALA A 46 -11.69 -13.66 14.46
C ALA A 46 -12.24 -13.78 15.89
N GLY A 47 -13.34 -14.51 16.08
CA GLY A 47 -14.05 -14.58 17.35
C GLY A 47 -14.70 -13.26 17.76
N VAL A 48 -15.25 -12.49 16.79
CA VAL A 48 -15.93 -11.22 17.02
C VAL A 48 -17.35 -11.23 16.46
N SER A 49 -18.21 -10.34 16.97
CA SER A 49 -19.56 -10.18 16.40
C SER A 49 -19.54 -9.39 15.08
N ASN A 50 -20.57 -9.58 14.23
CA ASN A 50 -20.76 -8.75 13.04
C ASN A 50 -20.86 -7.26 13.41
N GLY A 51 -21.51 -6.90 14.52
CA GLY A 51 -21.58 -5.52 15.01
C GLY A 51 -20.20 -4.95 15.33
N SER A 52 -19.30 -5.78 15.88
CA SER A 52 -17.90 -5.38 16.11
C SER A 52 -17.13 -5.16 14.81
N PHE A 53 -17.38 -5.97 13.79
CA PHE A 53 -16.80 -5.75 12.46
C PHE A 53 -17.27 -4.41 11.89
N TYR A 54 -18.57 -4.19 11.81
CA TYR A 54 -19.15 -2.96 11.23
C TYR A 54 -18.82 -1.68 12.02
N HIS A 55 -18.45 -1.82 13.29
CA HIS A 55 -17.90 -0.69 14.06
C HIS A 55 -16.53 -0.23 13.51
N HIS A 56 -15.77 -1.11 12.89
CA HIS A 56 -14.42 -0.83 12.40
C HIS A 56 -14.33 -0.69 10.87
N PHE A 57 -15.10 -1.47 10.12
CA PHE A 57 -15.05 -1.56 8.65
C PHE A 57 -16.46 -1.63 8.07
N LYS A 58 -16.72 -0.86 7.01
CA LYS A 58 -18.03 -0.89 6.33
C LYS A 58 -18.19 -2.13 5.47
N THR A 59 -17.10 -2.58 4.84
CA THR A 59 -17.04 -3.71 3.91
C THR A 59 -15.79 -4.56 4.14
N LYS A 60 -15.73 -5.74 3.52
CA LYS A 60 -14.49 -6.54 3.47
C LYS A 60 -13.38 -5.83 2.69
N ASP A 61 -13.78 -5.05 1.69
CA ASP A 61 -12.84 -4.31 0.82
C ASP A 61 -12.22 -3.14 1.59
N ASP A 62 -12.99 -2.44 2.45
CA ASP A 62 -12.45 -1.44 3.38
C ASP A 62 -11.41 -2.05 4.33
N LEU A 63 -11.66 -3.28 4.79
CA LEU A 63 -10.69 -4.00 5.63
C LEU A 63 -9.38 -4.26 4.88
N LEU A 64 -9.44 -4.71 3.63
CA LEU A 64 -8.24 -4.96 2.82
C LEU A 64 -7.49 -3.67 2.54
N SER A 65 -8.21 -2.62 2.16
CA SER A 65 -7.63 -1.31 1.87
C SER A 65 -6.99 -0.67 3.10
N TYR A 66 -7.67 -0.74 4.25
CA TYR A 66 -7.14 -0.20 5.50
C TYR A 66 -5.72 -0.70 5.80
N TYR A 67 -5.45 -1.99 5.60
CA TYR A 67 -4.14 -2.55 5.90
C TYR A 67 -3.06 -2.24 4.86
N ILE A 68 -3.43 -1.93 3.63
CA ILE A 68 -2.49 -1.45 2.62
C ILE A 68 -2.21 0.06 2.82
N GLU A 69 -3.20 0.80 3.25
CA GLU A 69 -3.17 2.27 3.35
C GLU A 69 -2.68 2.78 4.71
N ASP A 70 -2.98 2.05 5.78
CA ASP A 70 -2.60 2.37 7.16
C ASP A 70 -1.21 1.83 7.54
N GLN A 71 -0.39 1.49 6.53
CA GLN A 71 1.02 1.25 6.79
C GLN A 71 1.61 2.52 7.39
N PRO A 72 2.53 2.40 8.37
CA PRO A 72 3.30 3.56 8.78
C PRO A 72 3.96 4.11 7.53
N SER A 73 3.26 5.06 6.91
CA SER A 73 3.80 5.84 5.81
C SER A 73 5.13 6.35 6.32
N ILE A 74 6.20 6.13 5.58
CA ILE A 74 7.39 6.91 5.81
C ILE A 74 6.87 8.34 5.72
N ASN A 75 6.88 9.03 6.86
CA ASN A 75 6.46 10.43 6.87
C ASN A 75 7.33 11.15 5.83
N PRO A 76 6.76 11.74 4.78
CA PRO A 76 7.56 12.42 3.74
C PRO A 76 8.51 13.46 4.34
N ASP A 77 8.15 14.03 5.49
CA ASP A 77 8.99 15.00 6.22
C ASP A 77 10.22 14.37 6.88
N LEU A 78 10.25 13.03 7.01
CA LEU A 78 11.41 12.28 7.50
C LEU A 78 12.33 11.80 6.36
N LEU A 79 11.92 11.98 5.10
CA LEU A 79 12.82 11.76 3.97
C LEU A 79 13.72 12.99 3.81
N ASP A 80 15.02 12.77 3.84
CA ASP A 80 15.99 13.81 3.54
C ASP A 80 15.77 14.31 2.10
N LEU A 81 15.87 15.64 1.90
CA LEU A 81 15.80 16.20 0.56
C LEU A 81 16.95 15.68 -0.29
N PRO A 82 16.70 15.35 -1.56
CA PRO A 82 17.74 14.83 -2.43
C PRO A 82 18.79 15.89 -2.72
N GLU A 83 20.02 15.47 -2.94
CA GLU A 83 21.09 16.36 -3.42
C GLU A 83 20.96 16.64 -4.93
N ASN A 84 20.42 15.69 -5.66
CA ASN A 84 20.25 15.71 -7.12
C ASN A 84 19.22 14.68 -7.58
N ALA A 85 18.93 14.63 -8.88
CA ALA A 85 17.97 13.71 -9.47
C ALA A 85 18.31 12.23 -9.21
N GLU A 86 19.57 11.84 -9.25
CA GLU A 86 19.99 10.45 -9.01
C GLU A 86 19.71 10.01 -7.57
N ASP A 87 19.89 10.91 -6.61
CA ASP A 87 19.56 10.68 -5.21
C ASP A 87 18.05 10.57 -5.01
N ALA A 88 17.27 11.44 -5.67
CA ALA A 88 15.82 11.36 -5.68
C ALA A 88 15.32 10.02 -6.22
N LYS A 89 15.86 9.56 -7.35
CA LYS A 89 15.54 8.26 -7.97
C LYS A 89 15.78 7.10 -7.00
N ARG A 90 16.96 7.07 -6.33
CA ARG A 90 17.27 6.04 -5.32
C ARG A 90 16.26 6.02 -4.18
N THR A 91 15.92 7.19 -3.65
CA THR A 91 14.96 7.33 -2.55
C THR A 91 13.57 6.82 -2.98
N ILE A 92 13.09 7.23 -4.15
CA ILE A 92 11.80 6.80 -4.68
C ILE A 92 11.77 5.26 -4.88
N ILE A 93 12.80 4.70 -5.50
CA ILE A 93 12.91 3.23 -5.68
C ILE A 93 12.89 2.53 -4.33
N GLN A 94 13.61 3.03 -3.32
CA GLN A 94 13.65 2.42 -2.00
C GLN A 94 12.28 2.44 -1.30
N VAL A 95 11.51 3.52 -1.45
CA VAL A 95 10.13 3.60 -0.93
C VAL A 95 9.26 2.49 -1.53
N TYR A 96 9.39 2.24 -2.83
CA TYR A 96 8.62 1.17 -3.49
C TYR A 96 9.15 -0.23 -3.21
N LEU A 97 10.45 -0.41 -2.99
CA LEU A 97 11.00 -1.70 -2.52
C LEU A 97 10.51 -2.04 -1.11
N ASN A 98 10.36 -1.06 -0.23
CA ASN A 98 9.74 -1.27 1.08
C ASN A 98 8.27 -1.71 0.92
N TYR A 99 7.54 -1.11 -0.03
CA TYR A 99 6.17 -1.55 -0.36
C TYR A 99 6.15 -2.98 -0.92
N VAL A 100 7.11 -3.36 -1.79
CA VAL A 100 7.26 -4.74 -2.30
C VAL A 100 7.47 -5.73 -1.15
N SER A 101 8.37 -5.42 -0.22
CA SER A 101 8.61 -6.26 0.96
C SER A 101 7.33 -6.47 1.76
N TYR A 102 6.56 -5.41 1.94
CA TYR A 102 5.27 -5.49 2.61
C TYR A 102 4.24 -6.34 1.84
N CYS A 103 4.14 -6.19 0.51
CA CYS A 103 3.29 -7.05 -0.31
C CYS A 103 3.64 -8.53 -0.15
N LYS A 104 4.95 -8.85 -0.08
CA LYS A 104 5.43 -10.22 0.14
C LYS A 104 5.06 -10.76 1.53
N GLU A 105 5.10 -9.94 2.57
CA GLU A 105 4.63 -10.31 3.91
C GLU A 105 3.13 -10.61 3.95
N LEU A 106 2.32 -9.85 3.20
CA LEU A 106 0.88 -10.08 3.08
C LEU A 106 0.59 -11.37 2.31
N GLY A 107 1.39 -11.65 1.29
CA GLY A 107 1.31 -12.85 0.46
C GLY A 107 0.45 -12.67 -0.79
N VAL A 108 0.67 -13.57 -1.76
CA VAL A 108 0.04 -13.56 -3.08
C VAL A 108 -1.47 -13.51 -3.00
N GLU A 109 -2.09 -14.39 -2.23
CA GLU A 109 -3.54 -14.51 -2.13
C GLU A 109 -4.20 -13.22 -1.60
N PHE A 110 -3.54 -12.56 -0.64
CA PHE A 110 -4.02 -11.29 -0.13
C PHE A 110 -3.91 -10.19 -1.20
N MET A 111 -2.78 -10.09 -1.86
CA MET A 111 -2.54 -9.04 -2.87
C MET A 111 -3.41 -9.24 -4.12
N ALA A 112 -3.62 -10.48 -4.55
CA ALA A 112 -4.56 -10.81 -5.63
C ALA A 112 -5.99 -10.39 -5.27
N GLY A 113 -6.43 -10.65 -4.04
CA GLY A 113 -7.75 -10.21 -3.55
C GLY A 113 -7.85 -8.69 -3.42
N TYR A 114 -6.78 -8.02 -2.97
CA TYR A 114 -6.75 -6.57 -2.90
C TYR A 114 -6.86 -5.91 -4.28
N TYR A 115 -6.13 -6.42 -5.28
CA TYR A 115 -6.15 -5.89 -6.65
C TYR A 115 -7.23 -6.54 -7.55
N ASP A 116 -8.19 -7.30 -6.98
CA ASP A 116 -9.33 -7.80 -7.72
C ASP A 116 -10.20 -6.65 -8.23
N THR A 117 -10.64 -6.73 -9.49
CA THR A 117 -11.51 -5.72 -10.10
C THR A 117 -12.87 -5.57 -9.41
N LYS A 118 -13.27 -6.56 -8.61
CA LYS A 118 -14.47 -6.53 -7.77
C LYS A 118 -14.27 -5.74 -6.46
N ASN A 119 -13.02 -5.40 -6.10
CA ASN A 119 -12.73 -4.61 -4.91
C ASN A 119 -13.18 -3.16 -5.12
N GLN A 120 -14.32 -2.80 -4.52
CA GLN A 120 -14.92 -1.48 -4.66
C GLN A 120 -14.07 -0.36 -4.00
N ALA A 121 -13.24 -0.69 -3.03
CA ALA A 121 -12.35 0.28 -2.39
C ALA A 121 -11.24 0.78 -3.33
N LEU A 122 -10.95 0.05 -4.42
CA LEU A 122 -9.99 0.47 -5.45
C LEU A 122 -10.60 1.34 -6.55
N ASN A 123 -11.93 1.56 -6.53
CA ASN A 123 -12.59 2.35 -7.56
C ASN A 123 -12.09 3.81 -7.54
N PRO A 124 -11.43 4.28 -8.62
CA PRO A 124 -10.83 5.62 -8.65
C PRO A 124 -11.88 6.75 -8.58
N VAL A 125 -13.15 6.46 -8.89
CA VAL A 125 -14.25 7.43 -8.85
C VAL A 125 -14.75 7.67 -7.41
N SER A 126 -14.74 6.61 -6.59
CA SER A 126 -15.21 6.69 -5.19
C SER A 126 -14.10 6.97 -4.19
N ARG A 127 -12.85 6.88 -4.59
CA ARG A 127 -11.70 7.04 -3.72
C ARG A 127 -11.25 8.49 -3.62
N THR A 128 -11.38 9.06 -2.43
CA THR A 128 -10.97 10.45 -2.14
C THR A 128 -9.51 10.57 -1.70
N GLU A 129 -8.90 9.48 -1.24
CA GLU A 129 -7.53 9.47 -0.72
C GLU A 129 -6.63 8.59 -1.59
N ARG A 130 -5.41 9.06 -1.82
CA ARG A 130 -4.37 8.28 -2.52
C ARG A 130 -3.62 7.45 -1.49
N PRO A 131 -3.40 6.14 -1.74
CA PRO A 131 -2.71 5.28 -0.78
C PRO A 131 -1.21 5.56 -0.71
N TYR A 132 -0.61 5.19 0.42
CA TYR A 132 0.82 4.91 0.49
C TYR A 132 1.18 3.83 -0.58
N PRO A 133 2.32 3.92 -1.27
CA PRO A 133 3.39 4.92 -1.12
C PRO A 133 3.25 6.14 -2.05
N ILE A 134 2.18 6.23 -2.85
CA ILE A 134 2.01 7.28 -3.87
C ILE A 134 2.04 8.67 -3.26
N VAL A 135 1.30 8.89 -2.16
CA VAL A 135 1.27 10.21 -1.47
C VAL A 135 2.64 10.58 -0.94
N THR A 136 3.36 9.63 -0.37
CA THR A 136 4.70 9.86 0.17
C THR A 136 5.66 10.32 -0.93
N VAL A 137 5.66 9.63 -2.07
CA VAL A 137 6.52 9.98 -3.22
C VAL A 137 6.10 11.30 -3.84
N GLN A 138 4.79 11.55 -4.00
CA GLN A 138 4.30 12.84 -4.52
C GLN A 138 4.79 14.01 -3.67
N ASN A 139 4.55 13.96 -2.35
CA ASN A 139 4.96 15.03 -1.43
C ASN A 139 6.48 15.23 -1.42
N TYR A 140 7.24 14.13 -1.49
CA TYR A 140 8.69 14.19 -1.55
C TYR A 140 9.18 14.90 -2.82
N VAL A 141 8.65 14.54 -3.99
CA VAL A 141 9.01 15.13 -5.29
C VAL A 141 8.59 16.59 -5.35
N GLU A 142 7.36 16.94 -4.95
CA GLU A 142 6.89 18.32 -4.90
C GLU A 142 7.77 19.21 -4.03
N LYS A 143 8.19 18.70 -2.86
CA LYS A 143 9.09 19.41 -1.96
C LYS A 143 10.48 19.59 -2.58
N ALA A 144 11.03 18.54 -3.22
CA ALA A 144 12.33 18.60 -3.87
C ALA A 144 12.35 19.60 -5.06
N ILE A 145 11.27 19.65 -5.85
CA ILE A 145 11.11 20.63 -6.93
C ILE A 145 11.01 22.05 -6.37
N LYS A 146 10.20 22.25 -5.33
CA LYS A 146 10.03 23.55 -4.66
C LYS A 146 11.34 24.13 -4.12
N GLU A 147 12.21 23.25 -3.61
CA GLU A 147 13.52 23.61 -3.08
C GLU A 147 14.61 23.68 -4.17
N GLY A 148 14.23 23.48 -5.45
CA GLY A 148 15.17 23.56 -6.58
C GLY A 148 16.22 22.46 -6.63
N ARG A 149 15.93 21.30 -6.01
CA ARG A 149 16.86 20.16 -5.94
C ARG A 149 16.79 19.27 -7.18
N ILE A 150 15.62 19.19 -7.79
CA ILE A 150 15.36 18.41 -8.99
C ILE A 150 14.43 19.20 -9.92
N GLN A 151 14.43 18.83 -11.21
CA GLN A 151 13.43 19.24 -12.17
C GLN A 151 12.67 18.01 -12.68
N MET A 152 11.48 18.23 -13.20
CA MET A 152 10.66 17.17 -13.77
C MET A 152 10.06 17.64 -15.09
N ASN A 153 10.10 16.78 -16.10
CA ASN A 153 9.64 17.12 -17.45
C ASN A 153 8.20 16.68 -17.75
N VAL A 154 7.47 16.21 -16.72
CA VAL A 154 6.04 15.84 -16.80
C VAL A 154 5.28 16.46 -15.63
N GLU A 155 3.95 16.62 -15.79
CA GLU A 155 3.09 17.09 -14.71
C GLU A 155 2.99 16.06 -13.58
N ILE A 156 2.83 16.50 -12.33
CA ILE A 156 2.83 15.64 -11.13
C ILE A 156 1.70 14.60 -11.15
N GLU A 157 0.54 14.93 -11.74
CA GLU A 157 -0.57 14.00 -11.91
C GLU A 157 -0.23 12.88 -12.89
N ALA A 158 0.46 13.20 -14.00
CA ALA A 158 0.93 12.21 -14.95
C ALA A 158 1.99 11.31 -14.30
N PHE A 159 2.97 11.91 -13.62
CA PHE A 159 4.00 11.21 -12.87
C PHE A 159 3.43 10.18 -11.89
N THR A 160 2.50 10.59 -11.04
CA THR A 160 1.88 9.71 -10.04
C THR A 160 1.02 8.62 -10.69
N THR A 161 0.38 8.91 -11.83
CA THR A 161 -0.42 7.96 -12.58
C THR A 161 0.46 6.88 -13.21
N ASP A 162 1.56 7.25 -13.85
CA ASP A 162 2.48 6.33 -14.49
C ASP A 162 3.16 5.40 -13.47
N ILE A 163 3.64 5.96 -12.37
CA ILE A 163 4.18 5.15 -11.27
C ILE A 163 3.13 4.16 -10.76
N ARG A 164 1.90 4.60 -10.55
CA ARG A 164 0.82 3.72 -10.12
C ARG A 164 0.59 2.56 -11.09
N MET A 165 0.63 2.82 -12.39
CA MET A 165 0.49 1.78 -13.42
C MET A 165 1.66 0.78 -13.37
N ILE A 166 2.89 1.25 -13.20
CA ILE A 166 4.08 0.39 -13.03
C ILE A 166 3.92 -0.50 -11.79
N VAL A 167 3.49 0.08 -10.66
CA VAL A 167 3.32 -0.63 -9.40
C VAL A 167 2.22 -1.69 -9.50
N ILE A 168 1.04 -1.33 -10.00
CA ILE A 168 -0.07 -2.27 -10.18
C ILE A 168 0.35 -3.42 -11.11
N GLY A 169 0.97 -3.10 -12.25
CA GLY A 169 1.46 -4.11 -13.21
C GLY A 169 2.47 -5.06 -12.59
N SER A 170 3.39 -4.54 -11.78
CA SER A 170 4.41 -5.37 -11.10
C SER A 170 3.81 -6.29 -10.04
N VAL A 171 2.87 -5.80 -9.24
CA VAL A 171 2.12 -6.63 -8.26
C VAL A 171 1.31 -7.71 -8.98
N PHE A 172 0.60 -7.31 -10.04
CA PHE A 172 -0.24 -8.24 -10.80
C PHE A 172 0.57 -9.36 -11.44
N GLU A 173 1.72 -9.04 -12.08
CA GLU A 173 2.62 -10.04 -12.65
C GLU A 173 3.15 -11.00 -11.58
N TRP A 174 3.52 -10.48 -10.41
CA TRP A 174 3.95 -11.30 -9.28
C TRP A 174 2.84 -12.24 -8.79
N CYS A 175 1.59 -11.74 -8.71
CA CYS A 175 0.43 -12.57 -8.34
C CYS A 175 0.14 -13.65 -9.39
N LEU A 176 0.17 -13.31 -10.70
CA LEU A 176 -0.06 -14.26 -11.79
C LEU A 176 0.94 -15.42 -11.79
N ARG A 177 2.14 -15.19 -11.29
CA ARG A 177 3.21 -16.19 -11.17
C ARG A 177 3.27 -16.84 -9.79
N ASN A 178 2.22 -16.78 -9.01
CA ASN A 178 2.19 -17.35 -7.65
C ASN A 178 3.37 -16.93 -6.76
N GLY A 179 3.88 -15.70 -6.93
CA GLY A 179 5.00 -15.20 -6.14
C GLY A 179 6.39 -15.56 -6.65
N GLU A 180 6.51 -16.31 -7.76
CA GLU A 180 7.82 -16.76 -8.31
C GLU A 180 8.50 -15.70 -9.19
N ALA A 181 7.82 -14.59 -9.54
CA ALA A 181 8.44 -13.50 -10.28
C ALA A 181 9.48 -12.76 -9.43
N ASP A 182 10.53 -12.24 -10.08
CA ASP A 182 11.48 -11.29 -9.47
C ASP A 182 10.78 -9.94 -9.25
N PHE A 183 10.01 -9.84 -8.17
CA PHE A 183 9.17 -8.69 -7.89
C PHE A 183 10.00 -7.43 -7.63
N GLU A 184 11.05 -7.54 -6.79
CA GLU A 184 11.96 -6.44 -6.48
C GLU A 184 12.68 -5.93 -7.72
N GLY A 185 13.31 -6.84 -8.48
CA GLY A 185 14.06 -6.48 -9.67
C GLY A 185 13.17 -5.91 -10.78
N ASN A 186 11.96 -6.44 -10.98
CA ASN A 186 11.01 -5.92 -11.94
C ASN A 186 10.54 -4.51 -11.56
N MET A 187 10.21 -4.28 -10.29
CA MET A 187 9.81 -2.99 -9.77
C MET A 187 10.93 -1.96 -9.92
N ALA A 188 12.12 -2.26 -9.40
CA ALA A 188 13.27 -1.35 -9.45
C ALA A 188 13.66 -0.99 -10.89
N ARG A 189 13.71 -1.97 -11.79
CA ARG A 189 14.06 -1.75 -13.20
C ARG A 189 13.02 -0.90 -13.93
N SER A 190 11.73 -1.14 -13.71
CA SER A 190 10.65 -0.42 -14.39
C SER A 190 10.56 1.01 -13.89
N LEU A 191 10.63 1.21 -12.58
CA LEU A 191 10.68 2.54 -11.97
C LEU A 191 11.95 3.29 -12.38
N GLY A 192 13.11 2.64 -12.34
CA GLY A 192 14.38 3.26 -12.72
C GLY A 192 14.33 3.84 -14.13
N LYS A 193 13.90 3.05 -15.11
CA LYS A 193 13.75 3.53 -16.51
C LYS A 193 12.79 4.70 -16.66
N TYR A 194 11.68 4.66 -15.93
CA TYR A 194 10.72 5.75 -15.95
C TYR A 194 11.30 7.02 -15.32
N LEU A 195 11.91 6.90 -14.15
CA LEU A 195 12.52 8.01 -13.43
C LEU A 195 13.70 8.63 -14.20
N ASP A 196 14.50 7.80 -14.91
CA ASP A 196 15.59 8.27 -15.78
C ASP A 196 15.10 9.15 -16.95
N SER A 197 13.87 8.92 -17.40
CA SER A 197 13.26 9.71 -18.46
C SER A 197 12.47 10.92 -17.96
N THR A 198 12.29 11.09 -16.65
CA THR A 198 11.34 12.03 -16.06
C THR A 198 11.97 13.05 -15.13
N LEU A 199 13.04 12.67 -14.41
CA LEU A 199 13.72 13.53 -13.42
C LEU A 199 15.11 13.93 -13.92
N ASP A 200 15.38 15.26 -13.86
CA ASP A 200 16.64 15.91 -14.20
C ASP A 200 17.28 16.61 -12.99
#